data_88d7966dbb3b9734e103dff99ea2afe2
#
_entry.id   88d7966dbb3b9734e103dff99ea2afe2
#
_cell.length_a   1.000
_cell.length_b   1.000
_cell.length_c   1.000
_cell.angle_alpha   90.00
_cell.angle_beta   90.00
_cell.angle_gamma   90.00
#
_symmetry.space_group_name_H-M   'P 1'
#
loop_
_entity.id
_entity.type
_entity.pdbx_description
1 polymer ?
#
loop_
_entity_poly.entity_id
_entity_poly.type
_entity_poly.pdbx_seq_one_letter_code
_entity_poly.pdbx_strand_id
1 'polypeptide(L)'
;IGVGGLGHLGVQILEAVTPATVIAVDTRTSALDLAATAGAEHTVQAGDDAAAEIADLTGGKNADVVLDFVGSDSTIQLAVAAGRSLGHITVVGIAGGSYPFSFFTVPYEASLATTYWGSIPELMEVLNLAERGLIRAEVERISIDEAPDGYRRLARGEVDGRLVVVPG
;
A
#
# COMPACT_ATOMS: atom_id res chain seq x y z
N ILE A 1 2.63 -2.77 -0.16
CA ILE A 1 1.86 -3.74 0.63
C ILE A 1 0.58 -3.08 1.12
N GLY A 2 -0.59 -3.72 0.87
CA GLY A 2 -1.91 -3.20 1.23
C GLY A 2 -2.49 -2.24 0.17
N VAL A 3 -3.39 -2.75 -0.68
CA VAL A 3 -4.06 -1.99 -1.75
C VAL A 3 -5.49 -1.61 -1.34
N GLY A 4 -5.60 -0.99 -0.17
CA GLY A 4 -6.85 -0.44 0.34
C GLY A 4 -7.02 1.04 -0.01
N GLY A 5 -7.68 1.79 0.89
CA GLY A 5 -8.03 3.20 0.69
C GLY A 5 -6.86 4.17 0.43
N LEU A 6 -5.63 3.83 0.82
CA LEU A 6 -4.41 4.59 0.49
C LEU A 6 -3.59 3.90 -0.60
N GLY A 7 -3.41 2.57 -0.50
CA GLY A 7 -2.50 1.85 -1.38
C GLY A 7 -2.89 1.92 -2.87
N HIS A 8 -4.20 1.89 -3.23
CA HIS A 8 -4.61 2.02 -4.63
C HIS A 8 -4.27 3.40 -5.24
N LEU A 9 -4.24 4.45 -4.41
CA LEU A 9 -3.72 5.77 -4.84
C LEU A 9 -2.19 5.76 -4.88
N GLY A 10 -1.54 5.07 -3.94
CA GLY A 10 -0.08 4.91 -3.92
C GLY A 10 0.44 4.25 -5.21
N VAL A 11 -0.23 3.20 -5.72
CA VAL A 11 0.11 2.58 -7.01
C VAL A 11 0.02 3.59 -8.14
N GLN A 12 -1.08 4.32 -8.26
CA GLN A 12 -1.29 5.32 -9.32
C GLN A 12 -0.27 6.47 -9.24
N ILE A 13 0.07 6.93 -8.03
CA ILE A 13 1.08 7.99 -7.85
C ILE A 13 2.44 7.47 -8.31
N LEU A 14 2.85 6.28 -7.91
CA LEU A 14 4.12 5.69 -8.34
C LEU A 14 4.20 5.59 -9.85
N GLU A 15 3.16 5.09 -10.51
CA GLU A 15 3.05 5.02 -11.98
C GLU A 15 3.15 6.41 -12.64
N ALA A 16 2.48 7.42 -12.06
CA ALA A 16 2.41 8.76 -12.65
C ALA A 16 3.72 9.55 -12.54
N VAL A 17 4.54 9.32 -11.50
CA VAL A 17 5.67 10.18 -11.17
C VAL A 17 7.03 9.48 -11.15
N THR A 18 7.06 8.15 -11.37
CA THR A 18 8.32 7.38 -11.36
C THR A 18 8.36 6.36 -12.51
N PRO A 19 9.54 5.94 -12.95
CA PRO A 19 9.71 4.82 -13.87
C PRO A 19 9.86 3.47 -13.13
N ALA A 20 9.43 3.36 -11.87
CA ALA A 20 9.61 2.17 -11.05
C ALA A 20 8.63 1.07 -11.46
N THR A 21 9.09 -0.17 -11.55
CA THR A 21 8.21 -1.35 -11.60
C THR A 21 7.48 -1.49 -10.27
N VAL A 22 6.16 -1.48 -10.30
CA VAL A 22 5.31 -1.58 -9.12
C VAL A 22 4.84 -3.01 -8.91
N ILE A 23 5.18 -3.59 -7.76
CA ILE A 23 4.68 -4.89 -7.29
C ILE A 23 3.69 -4.61 -6.17
N ALA A 24 2.41 -4.86 -6.40
CA ALA A 24 1.35 -4.66 -5.41
C ALA A 24 1.07 -5.95 -4.64
N VAL A 25 0.95 -5.86 -3.32
CA VAL A 25 0.72 -7.02 -2.45
C VAL A 25 -0.52 -6.78 -1.59
N ASP A 26 -1.48 -7.70 -1.60
CA ASP A 26 -2.68 -7.67 -0.73
C ASP A 26 -3.15 -9.09 -0.42
N THR A 27 -3.95 -9.25 0.62
CA THR A 27 -4.60 -10.52 0.96
C THR A 27 -5.84 -10.80 0.13
N ARG A 28 -6.45 -9.80 -0.49
CA ARG A 28 -7.72 -9.87 -1.22
C ARG A 28 -7.48 -9.82 -2.72
N THR A 29 -8.07 -10.76 -3.46
CA THR A 29 -7.99 -10.78 -4.92
C THR A 29 -8.58 -9.51 -5.54
N SER A 30 -9.71 -9.00 -5.02
CA SER A 30 -10.31 -7.74 -5.51
C SER A 30 -9.37 -6.54 -5.39
N ALA A 31 -8.58 -6.46 -4.32
CA ALA A 31 -7.58 -5.43 -4.15
C ALA A 31 -6.40 -5.58 -5.13
N LEU A 32 -6.00 -6.82 -5.45
CA LEU A 32 -4.98 -7.10 -6.46
C LEU A 32 -5.48 -6.75 -7.88
N ASP A 33 -6.74 -7.04 -8.20
CA ASP A 33 -7.37 -6.63 -9.46
C ASP A 33 -7.43 -5.10 -9.58
N LEU A 34 -7.77 -4.41 -8.48
CA LEU A 34 -7.73 -2.96 -8.41
C LEU A 34 -6.30 -2.42 -8.62
N ALA A 35 -5.28 -3.06 -8.01
CA ALA A 35 -3.89 -2.68 -8.19
C ALA A 35 -3.43 -2.81 -9.65
N ALA A 36 -3.77 -3.92 -10.31
CA ALA A 36 -3.45 -4.14 -11.73
C ALA A 36 -4.10 -3.06 -12.62
N THR A 37 -5.38 -2.73 -12.34
CA THR A 37 -6.08 -1.65 -13.05
C THR A 37 -5.44 -0.27 -12.79
N ALA A 38 -4.88 -0.07 -11.59
CA ALA A 38 -4.22 1.16 -11.17
C ALA A 38 -2.78 1.33 -11.71
N GLY A 39 -2.23 0.34 -12.42
CA GLY A 39 -0.92 0.41 -13.06
C GLY A 39 0.17 -0.46 -12.41
N ALA A 40 -0.15 -1.32 -11.43
CA ALA A 40 0.83 -2.26 -10.92
C ALA A 40 1.20 -3.28 -12.01
N GLU A 41 2.50 -3.41 -12.31
CA GLU A 41 3.01 -4.38 -13.29
C GLU A 41 2.88 -5.81 -12.78
N HIS A 42 3.01 -6.00 -11.47
CA HIS A 42 2.87 -7.30 -10.83
C HIS A 42 1.96 -7.21 -9.61
N THR A 43 1.23 -8.29 -9.36
CA THR A 43 0.42 -8.46 -8.17
C THR A 43 0.81 -9.75 -7.47
N VAL A 44 0.96 -9.73 -6.16
CA VAL A 44 1.36 -10.86 -5.33
C VAL A 44 0.32 -11.06 -4.23
N GLN A 45 -0.15 -12.29 -4.07
CA GLN A 45 -1.03 -12.65 -2.96
C GLN A 45 -0.22 -12.68 -1.66
N ALA A 46 -0.63 -11.90 -0.66
CA ALA A 46 0.03 -11.91 0.64
C ALA A 46 -0.11 -13.29 1.31
N GLY A 47 1.00 -13.84 1.76
CA GLY A 47 1.09 -15.18 2.36
C GLY A 47 2.55 -15.56 2.61
N ASP A 48 2.78 -16.80 3.01
CA ASP A 48 4.10 -17.31 3.38
C ASP A 48 5.11 -17.24 2.23
N ASP A 49 4.65 -17.40 0.99
CA ASP A 49 5.47 -17.41 -0.21
C ASP A 49 5.68 -16.01 -0.83
N ALA A 50 4.98 -14.98 -0.34
CA ALA A 50 4.97 -13.65 -0.97
C ALA A 50 6.38 -13.02 -1.10
N ALA A 51 7.23 -13.17 -0.09
CA ALA A 51 8.59 -12.64 -0.15
C ALA A 51 9.45 -13.37 -1.20
N ALA A 52 9.26 -14.68 -1.35
CA ALA A 52 9.96 -15.47 -2.37
C ALA A 52 9.49 -15.10 -3.79
N GLU A 53 8.18 -14.90 -3.97
CA GLU A 53 7.62 -14.46 -5.24
C GLU A 53 8.15 -13.07 -5.63
N ILE A 54 8.23 -12.13 -4.68
CA ILE A 54 8.84 -10.80 -4.91
C ILE A 54 10.32 -10.93 -5.28
N ALA A 55 11.07 -11.82 -4.62
CA ALA A 55 12.46 -12.08 -4.98
C ALA A 55 12.59 -12.60 -6.41
N ASP A 56 11.74 -13.53 -6.83
CA ASP A 56 11.73 -14.07 -8.19
C ASP A 56 11.40 -12.99 -9.22
N LEU A 57 10.37 -12.17 -8.99
CA LEU A 57 9.98 -11.06 -9.86
C LEU A 57 11.09 -10.01 -10.01
N THR A 58 11.94 -9.86 -9.00
CA THR A 58 13.06 -8.90 -9.00
C THR A 58 14.40 -9.52 -9.40
N GLY A 59 14.40 -10.78 -9.88
CA GLY A 59 15.63 -11.49 -10.25
C GLY A 59 16.57 -11.72 -9.06
N GLY A 60 16.04 -11.96 -7.88
CA GLY A 60 16.76 -12.21 -6.62
C GLY A 60 17.29 -10.95 -5.93
N LYS A 61 16.95 -9.75 -6.42
CA LYS A 61 17.45 -8.48 -5.86
C LYS A 61 16.60 -7.94 -4.70
N ASN A 62 15.35 -8.36 -4.60
CA ASN A 62 14.32 -7.79 -3.74
C ASN A 62 13.96 -6.33 -4.11
N ALA A 63 13.03 -5.73 -3.40
CA ALA A 63 12.50 -4.40 -3.71
C ALA A 63 13.44 -3.29 -3.22
N ASP A 64 13.70 -2.29 -4.07
CA ASP A 64 14.47 -1.08 -3.71
C ASP A 64 13.76 -0.25 -2.63
N VAL A 65 12.44 -0.14 -2.76
CA VAL A 65 11.57 0.59 -1.85
C VAL A 65 10.36 -0.27 -1.52
N VAL A 66 10.00 -0.35 -0.24
CA VAL A 66 8.77 -0.99 0.21
C VAL A 66 7.91 0.04 0.95
N LEU A 67 6.67 0.20 0.51
CA LEU A 67 5.66 1.01 1.18
C LEU A 67 4.61 0.08 1.80
N ASP A 68 4.48 0.10 3.13
CA ASP A 68 3.49 -0.68 3.86
C ASP A 68 2.33 0.21 4.30
N PHE A 69 1.20 0.13 3.60
CA PHE A 69 -0.03 0.89 3.90
C PHE A 69 -0.92 0.24 4.95
N VAL A 70 -0.48 -0.85 5.57
CA VAL A 70 -1.20 -1.57 6.64
C VAL A 70 -0.55 -1.33 8.00
N GLY A 71 0.73 -1.66 8.15
CA GLY A 71 1.49 -1.49 9.39
C GLY A 71 1.10 -2.49 10.49
N SER A 72 0.78 -3.74 10.14
CA SER A 72 0.60 -4.85 11.08
C SER A 72 1.90 -5.63 11.26
N ASP A 73 1.99 -6.48 12.30
CA ASP A 73 3.16 -7.34 12.53
C ASP A 73 3.54 -8.13 11.25
N SER A 74 2.55 -8.74 10.60
CA SER A 74 2.77 -9.56 9.40
C SER A 74 3.20 -8.75 8.20
N THR A 75 2.64 -7.55 7.99
CA THR A 75 3.01 -6.70 6.84
C THR A 75 4.36 -6.05 7.02
N ILE A 76 4.73 -5.64 8.24
CA ILE A 76 6.08 -5.14 8.53
C ILE A 76 7.12 -6.26 8.34
N GLN A 77 6.80 -7.49 8.79
CA GLN A 77 7.67 -8.65 8.57
C GLN A 77 7.87 -8.94 7.08
N LEU A 78 6.79 -8.93 6.31
CA LEU A 78 6.85 -9.08 4.85
C LEU A 78 7.66 -7.94 4.20
N ALA A 79 7.45 -6.70 4.64
CA ALA A 79 8.17 -5.54 4.11
C ALA A 79 9.68 -5.67 4.31
N VAL A 80 10.10 -6.14 5.50
CA VAL A 80 11.51 -6.40 5.79
C VAL A 80 12.07 -7.56 4.95
N ALA A 81 11.30 -8.64 4.79
CA ALA A 81 11.72 -9.80 4.00
C ALA A 81 11.81 -9.50 2.49
N ALA A 82 10.93 -8.63 1.99
CA ALA A 82 10.88 -8.24 0.58
C ALA A 82 11.85 -7.09 0.22
N GLY A 83 12.31 -6.31 1.20
CA GLY A 83 13.24 -5.21 0.99
C GLY A 83 14.66 -5.71 0.71
N ARG A 84 15.39 -5.03 -0.19
CA ARG A 84 16.78 -5.34 -0.46
C ARG A 84 17.75 -4.70 0.53
N SER A 85 19.00 -5.17 0.55
CA SER A 85 20.10 -4.43 1.18
C SER A 85 20.23 -3.04 0.56
N LEU A 86 20.54 -2.02 1.39
CA LEU A 86 20.58 -0.60 0.99
C LEU A 86 19.20 -0.07 0.53
N GLY A 87 18.10 -0.79 0.76
CA GLY A 87 16.75 -0.40 0.40
C GLY A 87 16.08 0.52 1.42
N HIS A 88 14.88 0.96 1.09
CA HIS A 88 14.05 1.78 1.97
C HIS A 88 12.72 1.10 2.26
N ILE A 89 12.38 0.99 3.53
CA ILE A 89 11.11 0.43 3.99
C ILE A 89 10.37 1.53 4.76
N THR A 90 9.18 1.90 4.30
CA THR A 90 8.37 2.94 4.94
C THR A 90 7.02 2.37 5.36
N VAL A 91 6.75 2.40 6.66
CA VAL A 91 5.45 2.03 7.21
C VAL A 91 4.57 3.28 7.23
N VAL A 92 3.50 3.24 6.44
CA VAL A 92 2.48 4.29 6.27
C VAL A 92 1.23 3.96 7.09
N GLY A 93 0.87 2.68 7.13
CA GLY A 93 -0.30 2.18 7.84
C GLY A 93 -0.12 2.20 9.36
N ILE A 94 -1.24 2.26 10.08
CA ILE A 94 -1.28 2.43 11.54
C ILE A 94 -2.01 1.29 12.25
N ALA A 95 -1.93 0.07 11.74
CA ALA A 95 -2.59 -1.09 12.37
C ALA A 95 -1.98 -1.51 13.72
N GLY A 96 -0.93 -0.82 14.18
CA GLY A 96 -0.34 -1.04 15.52
C GLY A 96 0.64 -2.20 15.57
N GLY A 97 1.18 -2.61 14.44
CA GLY A 97 2.19 -3.67 14.37
C GLY A 97 3.53 -3.25 14.96
N SER A 98 4.33 -4.25 15.30
CA SER A 98 5.68 -4.13 15.84
C SER A 98 6.65 -5.07 15.09
N TYR A 99 7.92 -4.71 15.10
CA TYR A 99 8.98 -5.53 14.51
C TYR A 99 10.20 -5.54 15.43
N PRO A 100 10.77 -6.72 15.75
CA PRO A 100 11.96 -6.83 16.60
C PRO A 100 13.20 -6.35 15.83
N PHE A 101 13.58 -5.10 16.03
CA PHE A 101 14.73 -4.50 15.34
C PHE A 101 16.05 -4.89 16.01
N SER A 102 16.97 -5.46 15.23
CA SER A 102 18.35 -5.72 15.62
C SER A 102 19.27 -5.73 14.39
N PHE A 103 20.57 -5.79 14.60
CA PHE A 103 21.56 -5.82 13.52
C PHE A 103 21.32 -6.93 12.47
N PHE A 104 20.76 -8.08 12.89
CA PHE A 104 20.55 -9.24 12.03
C PHE A 104 19.10 -9.45 11.58
N THR A 105 18.16 -8.58 12.01
CA THR A 105 16.74 -8.77 11.69
C THR A 105 16.25 -7.92 10.51
N VAL A 106 17.07 -7.03 9.99
CA VAL A 106 16.76 -6.19 8.81
C VAL A 106 17.82 -6.40 7.73
N PRO A 107 17.48 -6.15 6.45
CA PRO A 107 18.48 -6.20 5.37
C PRO A 107 19.63 -5.25 5.65
N TYR A 108 20.83 -5.65 5.23
CA TYR A 108 22.05 -4.90 5.49
C TYR A 108 21.96 -3.46 4.95
N GLU A 109 22.26 -2.50 5.82
CA GLU A 109 22.20 -1.04 5.53
C GLU A 109 20.84 -0.54 4.99
N ALA A 110 19.76 -1.30 5.17
CA ALA A 110 18.43 -0.82 4.82
C ALA A 110 17.95 0.22 5.85
N SER A 111 17.15 1.19 5.39
CA SER A 111 16.45 2.11 6.28
C SER A 111 15.02 1.64 6.53
N LEU A 112 14.59 1.70 7.79
CA LEU A 112 13.21 1.46 8.21
C LEU A 112 12.66 2.74 8.82
N ALA A 113 11.59 3.28 8.25
CA ALA A 113 11.00 4.55 8.66
C ALA A 113 9.48 4.47 8.75
N THR A 114 8.91 5.43 9.44
CA THR A 114 7.47 5.71 9.42
C THR A 114 7.23 7.07 8.79
N THR A 115 6.03 7.28 8.25
CA THR A 115 5.59 8.60 7.79
C THR A 115 4.27 8.96 8.47
N TYR A 116 4.01 10.25 8.61
CA TYR A 116 2.81 10.74 9.28
C TYR A 116 2.32 12.02 8.61
N TRP A 117 1.11 11.96 8.06
CA TRP A 117 0.48 13.06 7.32
C TRP A 117 1.29 13.51 6.09
N GLY A 118 0.95 14.67 5.58
CA GLY A 118 1.62 15.36 4.50
C GLY A 118 1.59 16.88 4.74
N SER A 119 2.38 17.59 3.99
CA SER A 119 2.39 19.06 3.97
C SER A 119 1.32 19.61 3.00
N ILE A 120 1.00 20.90 3.11
CA ILE A 120 0.11 21.58 2.17
C ILE A 120 0.65 21.53 0.72
N PRO A 121 1.95 21.76 0.45
CA PRO A 121 2.49 21.59 -0.88
C PRO A 121 2.28 20.18 -1.46
N GLU A 122 2.52 19.13 -0.70
CA GLU A 122 2.27 17.74 -1.13
C GLU A 122 0.79 17.49 -1.45
N LEU A 123 -0.14 18.04 -0.64
CA LEU A 123 -1.56 17.97 -0.96
C LEU A 123 -1.87 18.68 -2.30
N MET A 124 -1.27 19.82 -2.57
CA MET A 124 -1.45 20.52 -3.84
C MET A 124 -0.92 19.71 -5.03
N GLU A 125 0.19 19.00 -4.86
CA GLU A 125 0.72 18.09 -5.89
C GLU A 125 -0.23 16.93 -6.15
N VAL A 126 -0.78 16.30 -5.11
CA VAL A 126 -1.79 15.23 -5.23
C VAL A 126 -3.04 15.74 -5.95
N LEU A 127 -3.54 16.92 -5.60
CA LEU A 127 -4.69 17.54 -6.29
C LEU A 127 -4.39 17.81 -7.77
N ASN A 128 -3.19 18.28 -8.09
CA ASN A 128 -2.77 18.49 -9.48
C ASN A 128 -2.73 17.17 -10.28
N LEU A 129 -2.25 16.08 -9.68
CA LEU A 129 -2.30 14.77 -10.32
C LEU A 129 -3.75 14.33 -10.58
N ALA A 130 -4.64 14.57 -9.63
CA ALA A 130 -6.07 14.26 -9.78
C ALA A 130 -6.74 15.10 -10.86
N GLU A 131 -6.49 16.43 -10.92
CA GLU A 131 -7.01 17.33 -11.95
C GLU A 131 -6.55 16.92 -13.36
N ARG A 132 -5.34 16.41 -13.48
CA ARG A 132 -4.80 15.89 -14.74
C ARG A 132 -5.31 14.49 -15.08
N GLY A 133 -6.12 13.89 -14.24
CA GLY A 133 -6.67 12.53 -14.42
C GLY A 133 -5.64 11.41 -14.27
N LEU A 134 -4.48 11.69 -13.66
CA LEU A 134 -3.41 10.72 -13.46
C LEU A 134 -3.67 9.82 -12.24
N ILE A 135 -4.44 10.31 -11.28
CA ILE A 135 -4.90 9.53 -10.13
C ILE A 135 -6.40 9.72 -9.93
N ARG A 136 -7.06 8.65 -9.46
CA ARG A 136 -8.48 8.66 -9.14
C ARG A 136 -8.76 7.76 -7.95
N ALA A 137 -9.47 8.28 -6.94
CA ALA A 137 -9.93 7.45 -5.85
C ALA A 137 -11.07 6.53 -6.32
N GLU A 138 -10.95 5.23 -6.05
CA GLU A 138 -12.09 4.32 -6.14
C GLU A 138 -13.02 4.59 -4.97
N VAL A 139 -14.28 4.93 -5.26
CA VAL A 139 -15.23 5.41 -4.25
C VAL A 139 -16.55 4.67 -4.34
N GLU A 140 -16.93 4.01 -3.25
CA GLU A 140 -18.29 3.55 -3.00
C GLU A 140 -19.03 4.60 -2.17
N ARG A 141 -20.21 5.03 -2.63
CA ARG A 141 -21.06 6.01 -1.92
C ARG A 141 -22.14 5.29 -1.16
N ILE A 142 -22.34 5.70 0.10
CA ILE A 142 -23.41 5.22 0.95
C ILE A 142 -24.15 6.40 1.58
N SER A 143 -25.40 6.17 2.01
CA SER A 143 -26.18 7.15 2.78
C SER A 143 -25.67 7.24 4.23
N ILE A 144 -26.10 8.28 4.95
CA ILE A 144 -25.77 8.43 6.37
C ILE A 144 -26.35 7.30 7.23
N ASP A 145 -27.52 6.79 6.86
CA ASP A 145 -28.17 5.68 7.59
C ASP A 145 -27.41 4.36 7.43
N GLU A 146 -26.66 4.19 6.34
CA GLU A 146 -25.81 3.03 6.08
C GLU A 146 -24.44 3.13 6.74
N ALA A 147 -24.05 4.29 7.29
CA ALA A 147 -22.72 4.50 7.87
C ALA A 147 -22.34 3.47 8.95
N PRO A 148 -23.24 3.05 9.89
CA PRO A 148 -22.90 2.02 10.87
C PRO A 148 -22.56 0.66 10.22
N ASP A 149 -23.22 0.32 9.12
CA ASP A 149 -22.90 -0.89 8.35
C ASP A 149 -21.59 -0.73 7.56
N GLY A 150 -21.39 0.43 6.98
CA GLY A 150 -20.14 0.79 6.31
C GLY A 150 -18.92 0.59 7.20
N TYR A 151 -18.97 0.99 8.47
CA TYR A 151 -17.89 0.74 9.44
C TYR A 151 -17.68 -0.75 9.72
N ARG A 152 -18.76 -1.55 9.80
CA ARG A 152 -18.64 -3.00 9.97
C ARG A 152 -17.99 -3.66 8.76
N ARG A 153 -18.32 -3.23 7.55
CA ARG A 153 -17.73 -3.70 6.29
C ARG A 153 -16.25 -3.33 6.22
N LEU A 154 -15.89 -2.10 6.56
CA LEU A 154 -14.49 -1.67 6.67
C LEU A 154 -13.69 -2.54 7.64
N ALA A 155 -14.23 -2.80 8.84
CA ALA A 155 -13.57 -3.64 9.83
C ALA A 155 -13.36 -5.10 9.37
N ARG A 156 -14.22 -5.60 8.45
CA ARG A 156 -14.10 -6.93 7.85
C ARG A 156 -13.28 -6.96 6.55
N GLY A 157 -12.76 -5.80 6.10
CA GLY A 157 -12.02 -5.71 4.84
C GLY A 157 -12.88 -5.88 3.58
N GLU A 158 -14.18 -5.61 3.65
CA GLU A 158 -15.16 -5.80 2.57
C GLU A 158 -15.36 -4.53 1.72
N VAL A 159 -14.43 -3.60 1.77
CA VAL A 159 -14.49 -2.35 1.00
C VAL A 159 -13.23 -2.22 0.15
N ASP A 160 -13.41 -2.04 -1.14
CA ASP A 160 -12.33 -1.69 -2.05
C ASP A 160 -12.27 -0.17 -2.23
N GLY A 161 -11.05 0.39 -2.15
CA GLY A 161 -10.85 1.83 -2.22
C GLY A 161 -11.38 2.59 -1.00
N ARG A 162 -12.30 3.54 -1.22
CA ARG A 162 -12.82 4.46 -0.18
C ARG A 162 -14.34 4.39 -0.07
N LEU A 163 -14.82 4.27 1.16
CA LEU A 163 -16.25 4.39 1.46
C LEU A 163 -16.57 5.86 1.81
N VAL A 164 -17.49 6.46 1.09
CA VAL A 164 -17.87 7.87 1.27
C VAL A 164 -19.34 7.98 1.66
N VAL A 165 -19.59 8.56 2.83
CA VAL A 165 -20.95 8.89 3.28
C VAL A 165 -21.40 10.18 2.62
N VAL A 166 -22.51 10.12 1.89
CA VAL A 166 -23.10 11.27 1.21
C VAL A 166 -24.36 11.69 1.96
N PRO A 167 -24.45 12.92 2.49
CA PRO A 167 -25.68 13.44 3.04
C PRO A 167 -26.75 13.53 1.96
N GLY A 168 -28.02 13.19 2.33
CA GLY A 168 -29.16 13.34 1.42
C GLY A 168 -29.55 14.78 1.16
#